data_2a941271e3839a3f9689fa0bc213889b
#
_entry.id   2a941271e3839a3f9689fa0bc213889b
#
_cell.length_a   1.000
_cell.length_b   1.000
_cell.length_c   1.000
_cell.angle_alpha   90.00
_cell.angle_beta   90.00
_cell.angle_gamma   90.00
#
_symmetry.space_group_name_H-M   'P 1'
#
loop_
_entity.id
_entity.type
_entity.pdbx_description
1 polymer ?
#
loop_
_entity_poly.entity_id
_entity_poly.type
_entity_poly.pdbx_seq_one_letter_code
_entity_poly.pdbx_strand_id
1 'polypeptide(L)'
;VSDALGRVVEVNGEEGLLYAYRYDGEGNLIEAEDALGNRVSMEYDGNGNLIKETNQLGESRSYAYTPLGDVESITDEAGRTTCYQYQKGGLLEKIRYADGTEEAFTYDANGNLETHTLATGFVLTYGYDSMDRIVEIMGSEGERKSYTYDALGNVTSMTDGEGNTTWYAYTLSGQLAKVTDALGNETEYRYDVCDRLIEIRQYGAEGSLKGDTEVSGMDAEFLEAERQNGRKRLCQITRYT
;
A
#
# COMPACT_ATOMS: atom_id res chain seq x y z
N VAL A 1 -29.30 -18.54 -8.33
CA VAL A 1 -30.69 -18.07 -8.33
C VAL A 1 -30.70 -16.59 -7.97
N SER A 2 -31.55 -15.81 -8.64
CA SER A 2 -31.72 -14.38 -8.34
C SER A 2 -33.18 -14.08 -8.01
N ASP A 3 -33.41 -13.03 -7.21
CA ASP A 3 -34.75 -12.52 -6.93
C ASP A 3 -35.30 -11.68 -8.09
N ALA A 4 -36.49 -11.11 -7.90
CA ALA A 4 -37.16 -10.30 -8.92
C ALA A 4 -36.44 -8.98 -9.24
N LEU A 5 -35.50 -8.53 -8.40
CA LEU A 5 -34.67 -7.34 -8.61
C LEU A 5 -33.30 -7.71 -9.20
N GLY A 6 -33.04 -9.01 -9.51
CA GLY A 6 -31.80 -9.50 -10.08
C GLY A 6 -30.67 -9.71 -9.06
N ARG A 7 -30.94 -9.59 -7.75
CA ARG A 7 -29.95 -9.83 -6.70
C ARG A 7 -29.77 -11.34 -6.50
N VAL A 8 -28.52 -11.79 -6.28
CA VAL A 8 -28.23 -13.21 -6.04
C VAL A 8 -28.75 -13.61 -4.67
N VAL A 9 -29.72 -14.54 -4.61
CA VAL A 9 -30.26 -15.08 -3.36
C VAL A 9 -29.75 -16.48 -3.04
N GLU A 10 -29.27 -17.22 -4.05
CA GLU A 10 -28.64 -18.53 -3.86
C GLU A 10 -27.53 -18.77 -4.88
N VAL A 11 -26.45 -19.40 -4.43
CA VAL A 11 -25.40 -19.96 -5.26
C VAL A 11 -25.40 -21.46 -5.07
N ASN A 12 -25.55 -22.22 -6.17
CA ASN A 12 -25.57 -23.68 -6.16
C ASN A 12 -24.33 -24.21 -6.88
N GLY A 13 -23.73 -25.28 -6.35
CA GLY A 13 -22.70 -26.09 -6.98
C GLY A 13 -23.28 -27.42 -7.51
N GLU A 14 -22.40 -28.34 -7.92
CA GLU A 14 -22.79 -29.66 -8.41
C GLU A 14 -23.49 -30.52 -7.34
N GLU A 15 -23.14 -30.31 -6.06
CA GLU A 15 -23.67 -31.08 -4.92
C GLU A 15 -24.80 -30.36 -4.17
N GLY A 16 -25.27 -29.20 -4.63
CA GLY A 16 -26.38 -28.46 -4.04
C GLY A 16 -26.05 -27.03 -3.64
N LEU A 17 -26.74 -26.51 -2.63
CA LEU A 17 -26.60 -25.12 -2.14
C LEU A 17 -25.18 -24.89 -1.61
N LEU A 18 -24.50 -23.85 -2.10
CA LEU A 18 -23.24 -23.33 -1.56
C LEU A 18 -23.47 -22.17 -0.62
N TYR A 19 -24.28 -21.19 -1.05
CA TYR A 19 -24.58 -19.97 -0.27
C TYR A 19 -26.02 -19.55 -0.50
N ALA A 20 -26.68 -19.04 0.56
CA ALA A 20 -27.94 -18.34 0.51
C ALA A 20 -27.79 -16.91 1.06
N TYR A 21 -28.49 -15.94 0.47
CA TYR A 21 -28.43 -14.53 0.82
C TYR A 21 -29.82 -13.97 1.03
N ARG A 22 -29.97 -13.09 2.02
CA ARG A 22 -31.20 -12.35 2.27
C ARG A 22 -30.93 -10.86 2.29
N TYR A 23 -31.89 -10.11 1.78
CA TYR A 23 -31.81 -8.66 1.67
C TYR A 23 -33.02 -8.00 2.34
N ASP A 24 -32.81 -6.80 2.87
CA ASP A 24 -33.93 -5.95 3.32
C ASP A 24 -34.67 -5.29 2.14
N GLY A 25 -35.67 -4.43 2.46
CA GLY A 25 -36.48 -3.72 1.47
C GLY A 25 -35.70 -2.67 0.67
N GLU A 26 -34.64 -2.13 1.24
CA GLU A 26 -33.74 -1.14 0.67
C GLU A 26 -32.65 -1.79 -0.21
N GLY A 27 -32.46 -3.12 -0.10
CA GLY A 27 -31.50 -3.89 -0.90
C GLY A 27 -30.19 -4.18 -0.17
N ASN A 28 -30.07 -3.90 1.11
CA ASN A 28 -28.89 -4.23 1.90
C ASN A 28 -28.89 -5.73 2.23
N LEU A 29 -27.70 -6.35 2.20
CA LEU A 29 -27.53 -7.76 2.58
C LEU A 29 -27.66 -7.90 4.10
N ILE A 30 -28.68 -8.58 4.59
CA ILE A 30 -28.94 -8.75 6.03
C ILE A 30 -28.52 -10.11 6.57
N GLU A 31 -28.35 -11.12 5.71
CA GLU A 31 -27.92 -12.45 6.11
C GLU A 31 -27.24 -13.19 4.94
N ALA A 32 -26.17 -13.90 5.26
CA ALA A 32 -25.53 -14.89 4.39
C ALA A 32 -25.40 -16.21 5.15
N GLU A 33 -25.74 -17.32 4.50
CA GLU A 33 -25.67 -18.69 5.05
C GLU A 33 -24.86 -19.57 4.08
N ASP A 34 -23.93 -20.38 4.60
CA ASP A 34 -23.20 -21.35 3.80
C ASP A 34 -23.89 -22.73 3.77
N ALA A 35 -23.34 -23.65 2.99
CA ALA A 35 -23.84 -25.02 2.86
C ALA A 35 -23.89 -25.82 4.16
N LEU A 36 -23.17 -25.41 5.19
CA LEU A 36 -23.11 -26.05 6.51
C LEU A 36 -24.12 -25.42 7.50
N GLY A 37 -24.84 -24.36 7.08
CA GLY A 37 -25.78 -23.63 7.92
C GLY A 37 -25.12 -22.57 8.81
N ASN A 38 -23.84 -22.25 8.59
CA ASN A 38 -23.21 -21.14 9.28
C ASN A 38 -23.78 -19.82 8.76
N ARG A 39 -24.16 -18.93 9.66
CA ARG A 39 -24.79 -17.66 9.31
C ARG A 39 -23.98 -16.46 9.76
N VAL A 40 -23.95 -15.44 8.89
CA VAL A 40 -23.47 -14.10 9.19
C VAL A 40 -24.67 -13.17 9.00
N SER A 41 -24.92 -12.28 9.97
CA SER A 41 -26.03 -11.31 9.86
C SER A 41 -25.50 -9.88 9.96
N MET A 42 -26.19 -8.96 9.26
CA MET A 42 -25.85 -7.55 9.16
C MET A 42 -27.11 -6.69 9.46
N GLU A 43 -26.89 -5.62 10.22
CA GLU A 43 -27.91 -4.63 10.55
C GLU A 43 -27.48 -3.27 10.04
N TYR A 44 -28.42 -2.47 9.54
CA TYR A 44 -28.15 -1.16 8.94
C TYR A 44 -29.01 -0.08 9.60
N ASP A 45 -28.51 1.15 9.58
CA ASP A 45 -29.28 2.33 9.96
C ASP A 45 -30.19 2.79 8.81
N GLY A 46 -31.00 3.83 9.06
CA GLY A 46 -31.91 4.38 8.05
C GLY A 46 -31.24 5.07 6.86
N ASN A 47 -29.92 5.25 6.88
CA ASN A 47 -29.11 5.78 5.79
C ASN A 47 -28.42 4.68 4.98
N GLY A 48 -28.57 3.40 5.40
CA GLY A 48 -27.91 2.25 4.78
C GLY A 48 -26.48 2.00 5.28
N ASN A 49 -26.05 2.62 6.37
CA ASN A 49 -24.75 2.34 6.96
C ASN A 49 -24.83 1.07 7.80
N LEU A 50 -23.84 0.18 7.69
CA LEU A 50 -23.73 -1.04 8.49
C LEU A 50 -23.46 -0.67 9.95
N ILE A 51 -24.43 -0.94 10.85
CA ILE A 51 -24.28 -0.64 12.29
C ILE A 51 -23.89 -1.86 13.12
N LYS A 52 -24.10 -3.07 12.59
CA LYS A 52 -23.69 -4.29 13.26
C LYS A 52 -23.55 -5.45 12.29
N GLU A 53 -22.53 -6.24 12.50
CA GLU A 53 -22.37 -7.57 11.89
C GLU A 53 -22.21 -8.62 13.00
N THR A 54 -22.78 -9.81 12.79
CA THR A 54 -22.67 -10.92 13.74
C THR A 54 -22.16 -12.13 12.97
N ASN A 55 -21.07 -12.72 13.44
CA ASN A 55 -20.47 -13.89 12.83
C ASN A 55 -21.20 -15.18 13.18
N GLN A 56 -20.79 -16.29 12.59
CA GLN A 56 -21.35 -17.63 12.81
C GLN A 56 -21.25 -18.15 14.25
N LEU A 57 -20.39 -17.56 15.08
CA LEU A 57 -20.24 -17.90 16.51
C LEU A 57 -21.16 -17.06 17.41
N GLY A 58 -21.91 -16.10 16.82
CA GLY A 58 -22.78 -15.18 17.55
C GLY A 58 -22.04 -13.97 18.13
N GLU A 59 -20.75 -13.81 17.79
CA GLU A 59 -19.96 -12.65 18.20
C GLU A 59 -20.26 -11.48 17.26
N SER A 60 -20.36 -10.28 17.81
CA SER A 60 -20.78 -9.10 17.03
C SER A 60 -19.74 -8.01 17.04
N ARG A 61 -19.60 -7.34 15.87
CA ARG A 61 -18.91 -6.08 15.71
C ARG A 61 -19.94 -5.00 15.44
N SER A 62 -19.80 -3.83 16.03
CA SER A 62 -20.72 -2.71 15.85
C SER A 62 -20.00 -1.43 15.44
N TYR A 63 -20.74 -0.58 14.73
CA TYR A 63 -20.25 0.65 14.14
C TYR A 63 -21.18 1.80 14.52
N ALA A 64 -20.62 2.96 14.83
CA ALA A 64 -21.36 4.20 14.92
C ALA A 64 -20.80 5.22 13.91
N TYR A 65 -21.65 6.13 13.48
CA TYR A 65 -21.32 7.10 12.46
C TYR A 65 -21.64 8.52 12.90
N THR A 66 -20.86 9.45 12.44
CA THR A 66 -21.16 10.89 12.56
C THR A 66 -22.39 11.23 11.71
N PRO A 67 -23.02 12.38 11.93
CA PRO A 67 -24.11 12.85 11.08
C PRO A 67 -23.72 13.06 9.60
N LEU A 68 -22.41 13.10 9.30
CA LEU A 68 -21.88 13.22 7.94
C LEU A 68 -21.60 11.85 7.29
N GLY A 69 -21.76 10.74 8.04
CA GLY A 69 -21.53 9.38 7.55
C GLY A 69 -20.11 8.84 7.76
N ASP A 70 -19.24 9.59 8.42
CA ASP A 70 -17.91 9.11 8.77
C ASP A 70 -18.01 8.14 9.97
N VAL A 71 -17.14 7.12 10.04
CA VAL A 71 -17.12 6.17 11.15
C VAL A 71 -16.68 6.87 12.44
N GLU A 72 -17.56 6.97 13.43
CA GLU A 72 -17.28 7.57 14.74
C GLU A 72 -16.69 6.57 15.72
N SER A 73 -17.15 5.31 15.69
CA SER A 73 -16.56 4.24 16.50
C SER A 73 -16.80 2.86 15.90
N ILE A 74 -15.87 1.95 16.24
CA ILE A 74 -15.96 0.51 15.97
C ILE A 74 -15.78 -0.22 17.28
N THR A 75 -16.73 -1.10 17.63
CA THR A 75 -16.61 -2.03 18.77
C THR A 75 -16.44 -3.42 18.22
N ASP A 76 -15.31 -4.07 18.55
CA ASP A 76 -15.02 -5.43 18.08
C ASP A 76 -15.78 -6.51 18.85
N GLU A 77 -15.60 -7.76 18.46
CA GLU A 77 -16.25 -8.95 19.01
C GLU A 77 -15.89 -9.19 20.51
N ALA A 78 -14.77 -8.62 20.97
CA ALA A 78 -14.35 -8.66 22.37
C ALA A 78 -14.88 -7.47 23.19
N GLY A 79 -15.70 -6.60 22.60
CA GLY A 79 -16.24 -5.40 23.22
C GLY A 79 -15.25 -4.24 23.33
N ARG A 80 -14.12 -4.30 22.64
CA ARG A 80 -13.12 -3.23 22.62
C ARG A 80 -13.51 -2.17 21.61
N THR A 81 -13.60 -0.93 22.04
CA THR A 81 -14.04 0.17 21.20
C THR A 81 -12.86 1.04 20.76
N THR A 82 -12.75 1.27 19.48
CA THR A 82 -11.89 2.29 18.86
C THR A 82 -12.76 3.46 18.41
N CYS A 83 -12.40 4.69 18.79
CA CYS A 83 -13.13 5.91 18.44
C CYS A 83 -12.31 6.75 17.47
N TYR A 84 -13.01 7.40 16.55
CA TYR A 84 -12.44 8.27 15.53
C TYR A 84 -13.02 9.69 15.69
N GLN A 85 -12.17 10.67 15.66
CA GLN A 85 -12.56 12.08 15.71
C GLN A 85 -12.09 12.79 14.46
N TYR A 86 -12.96 13.61 13.90
CA TYR A 86 -12.71 14.36 12.67
C TYR A 86 -12.75 15.86 12.93
N GLN A 87 -11.89 16.59 12.27
CA GLN A 87 -11.96 18.05 12.25
C GLN A 87 -13.06 18.52 11.26
N LYS A 88 -13.37 19.81 11.33
CA LYS A 88 -14.30 20.42 10.39
C LYS A 88 -13.77 20.27 8.96
N GLY A 89 -14.50 19.53 8.11
CA GLY A 89 -14.08 19.19 6.74
C GLY A 89 -13.83 17.69 6.53
N GLY A 90 -14.01 16.85 7.59
CA GLY A 90 -13.99 15.39 7.47
C GLY A 90 -12.59 14.76 7.50
N LEU A 91 -11.52 15.54 7.74
CA LEU A 91 -10.19 14.97 7.91
C LEU A 91 -10.05 14.35 9.30
N LEU A 92 -9.49 13.15 9.39
CA LEU A 92 -9.29 12.42 10.64
C LEU A 92 -8.30 13.16 11.55
N GLU A 93 -8.75 13.57 12.73
CA GLU A 93 -7.94 14.31 13.69
C GLU A 93 -7.31 13.40 14.74
N LYS A 94 -8.06 12.38 15.18
CA LYS A 94 -7.63 11.49 16.26
C LYS A 94 -8.26 10.10 16.16
N ILE A 95 -7.47 9.11 16.57
CA ILE A 95 -7.94 7.75 16.87
C ILE A 95 -7.67 7.49 18.36
N ARG A 96 -8.68 7.00 19.09
CA ARG A 96 -8.52 6.51 20.46
C ARG A 96 -8.81 5.02 20.50
N TYR A 97 -7.84 4.25 20.92
CA TYR A 97 -7.94 2.79 21.07
C TYR A 97 -8.55 2.38 22.41
N ALA A 98 -9.02 1.13 22.49
CA ALA A 98 -9.67 0.59 23.69
C ALA A 98 -8.77 0.52 24.92
N ASP A 99 -7.45 0.48 24.75
CA ASP A 99 -6.45 0.51 25.83
C ASP A 99 -6.16 1.94 26.33
N GLY A 100 -6.80 2.95 25.74
CA GLY A 100 -6.65 4.36 26.08
C GLY A 100 -5.50 5.05 25.36
N THR A 101 -4.73 4.35 24.52
CA THR A 101 -3.72 5.00 23.65
C THR A 101 -4.39 5.79 22.53
N GLU A 102 -3.69 6.80 22.02
CA GLU A 102 -4.23 7.69 20.98
C GLU A 102 -3.23 7.90 19.86
N GLU A 103 -3.74 8.04 18.64
CA GLU A 103 -3.02 8.62 17.51
C GLU A 103 -3.62 9.95 17.11
N ALA A 104 -2.79 10.90 16.66
CA ALA A 104 -3.25 12.21 16.25
C ALA A 104 -2.67 12.61 14.89
N PHE A 105 -3.45 13.39 14.15
CA PHE A 105 -3.14 13.80 12.78
C PHE A 105 -3.33 15.31 12.66
N THR A 106 -2.39 16.00 12.02
CA THR A 106 -2.56 17.40 11.59
C THR A 106 -2.37 17.50 10.10
N TYR A 107 -2.91 18.56 9.52
CA TYR A 107 -2.91 18.76 8.08
C TYR A 107 -2.51 20.19 7.76
N ASP A 108 -1.83 20.37 6.63
CA ASP A 108 -1.53 21.68 6.08
C ASP A 108 -2.78 22.37 5.49
N ALA A 109 -2.62 23.58 4.98
CA ALA A 109 -3.71 24.36 4.41
C ALA A 109 -4.32 23.75 3.13
N ASN A 110 -3.60 22.85 2.45
CA ASN A 110 -4.06 22.12 1.26
C ASN A 110 -4.81 20.82 1.64
N GLY A 111 -4.73 20.40 2.92
CA GLY A 111 -5.29 19.15 3.41
C GLY A 111 -4.32 17.97 3.35
N ASN A 112 -3.04 18.19 3.08
CA ASN A 112 -2.01 17.15 3.14
C ASN A 112 -1.65 16.86 4.60
N LEU A 113 -1.37 15.60 4.94
CA LEU A 113 -0.98 15.18 6.28
C LEU A 113 0.35 15.84 6.69
N GLU A 114 0.31 16.75 7.66
CA GLU A 114 1.51 17.46 8.15
C GLU A 114 2.22 16.67 9.25
N THR A 115 1.45 16.17 10.22
CA THR A 115 2.01 15.32 11.28
C THR A 115 1.13 14.09 11.56
N HIS A 116 1.78 12.99 11.95
CA HIS A 116 1.13 11.82 12.51
C HIS A 116 1.84 11.44 13.81
N THR A 117 1.15 11.62 14.92
CA THR A 117 1.60 11.13 16.23
C THR A 117 1.07 9.73 16.44
N LEU A 118 1.97 8.75 16.52
CA LEU A 118 1.63 7.34 16.76
C LEU A 118 1.20 7.11 18.22
N ALA A 119 0.53 6.00 18.50
CA ALA A 119 0.12 5.59 19.83
C ALA A 119 1.29 5.47 20.84
N THR A 120 2.51 5.28 20.37
CA THR A 120 3.75 5.28 21.16
C THR A 120 4.21 6.67 21.58
N GLY A 121 3.64 7.74 21.01
CA GLY A 121 4.09 9.11 21.12
C GLY A 121 5.16 9.52 20.08
N PHE A 122 5.60 8.58 19.22
CA PHE A 122 6.51 8.91 18.12
C PHE A 122 5.78 9.77 17.08
N VAL A 123 6.44 10.85 16.62
CA VAL A 123 5.86 11.78 15.66
C VAL A 123 6.55 11.67 14.32
N LEU A 124 5.76 11.48 13.27
CA LEU A 124 6.16 11.63 11.88
C LEU A 124 5.73 13.00 11.38
N THR A 125 6.62 13.71 10.70
CA THR A 125 6.35 15.00 10.05
C THR A 125 6.59 14.84 8.55
N TYR A 126 5.69 15.39 7.74
CA TYR A 126 5.72 15.28 6.28
C TYR A 126 5.89 16.68 5.67
N GLY A 127 6.82 16.80 4.74
CA GLY A 127 7.01 18.01 3.93
C GLY A 127 6.61 17.75 2.48
N TYR A 128 6.03 18.75 1.84
CA TYR A 128 5.49 18.66 0.48
C TYR A 128 6.09 19.71 -0.44
N ASP A 129 6.13 19.44 -1.72
CA ASP A 129 6.41 20.45 -2.74
C ASP A 129 5.13 21.19 -3.17
N SER A 130 5.27 22.12 -4.13
CA SER A 130 4.13 22.90 -4.64
C SER A 130 3.11 22.12 -5.45
N MET A 131 3.35 20.80 -5.70
CA MET A 131 2.44 19.87 -6.38
C MET A 131 1.87 18.84 -5.40
N ASP A 132 1.94 19.10 -4.08
CA ASP A 132 1.49 18.22 -2.99
C ASP A 132 2.17 16.83 -2.98
N ARG A 133 3.41 16.72 -3.49
CA ARG A 133 4.20 15.49 -3.44
C ARG A 133 5.11 15.52 -2.21
N ILE A 134 5.22 14.39 -1.50
CA ILE A 134 6.07 14.24 -0.32
C ILE A 134 7.54 14.40 -0.73
N VAL A 135 8.22 15.45 -0.24
CA VAL A 135 9.66 15.66 -0.44
C VAL A 135 10.47 15.32 0.80
N GLU A 136 9.85 15.22 1.95
CA GLU A 136 10.52 14.90 3.20
C GLU A 136 9.59 14.15 4.17
N ILE A 137 10.14 13.18 4.89
CA ILE A 137 9.52 12.54 6.05
C ILE A 137 10.55 12.57 7.17
N MET A 138 10.18 13.11 8.33
CA MET A 138 11.03 13.18 9.53
C MET A 138 10.35 12.47 10.69
N GLY A 139 11.11 11.66 11.40
CA GLY A 139 10.72 11.06 12.67
C GLY A 139 11.25 11.89 13.85
N SER A 140 10.52 11.85 14.99
CA SER A 140 10.88 12.61 16.20
C SER A 140 12.17 12.16 16.87
N GLU A 141 12.72 11.00 16.50
CA GLU A 141 13.99 10.45 17.00
C GLU A 141 15.17 10.70 16.05
N GLY A 142 14.92 11.45 14.96
CA GLY A 142 15.94 11.90 14.02
C GLY A 142 15.97 11.12 12.70
N GLU A 143 15.06 10.17 12.51
CA GLU A 143 14.89 9.51 11.21
C GLU A 143 14.48 10.52 10.15
N ARG A 144 15.08 10.39 8.99
CA ARG A 144 14.77 11.27 7.87
C ARG A 144 14.80 10.51 6.56
N LYS A 145 13.85 10.81 5.69
CA LYS A 145 13.87 10.42 4.28
C LYS A 145 13.51 11.63 3.43
N SER A 146 14.20 11.82 2.32
CA SER A 146 13.86 12.87 1.36
C SER A 146 13.77 12.32 -0.04
N TYR A 147 12.94 12.95 -0.87
CA TYR A 147 12.61 12.52 -2.21
C TYR A 147 12.74 13.67 -3.20
N THR A 148 13.15 13.34 -4.42
CA THR A 148 13.07 14.26 -5.56
C THR A 148 12.25 13.63 -6.67
N TYR A 149 11.70 14.46 -7.56
CA TYR A 149 10.81 14.01 -8.61
C TYR A 149 11.18 14.63 -9.96
N ASP A 150 10.86 13.92 -11.03
CA ASP A 150 10.87 14.50 -12.38
C ASP A 150 9.58 15.30 -12.65
N ALA A 151 9.51 15.89 -13.85
CA ALA A 151 8.34 16.67 -14.28
C ALA A 151 7.07 15.81 -14.48
N LEU A 152 7.19 14.50 -14.61
CA LEU A 152 6.08 13.55 -14.75
C LEU A 152 5.58 13.02 -13.39
N GLY A 153 6.29 13.36 -12.28
CA GLY A 153 5.94 12.90 -10.93
C GLY A 153 6.62 11.60 -10.50
N ASN A 154 7.54 11.06 -11.30
CA ASN A 154 8.30 9.88 -10.90
C ASN A 154 9.38 10.27 -9.88
N VAL A 155 9.61 9.45 -8.85
CA VAL A 155 10.69 9.65 -7.86
C VAL A 155 12.05 9.46 -8.54
N THR A 156 12.88 10.52 -8.58
CA THR A 156 14.23 10.46 -9.17
C THR A 156 15.32 10.17 -8.15
N SER A 157 15.09 10.48 -6.87
CA SER A 157 15.97 10.03 -5.78
C SER A 157 15.23 9.84 -4.46
N MET A 158 15.79 8.99 -3.63
CA MET A 158 15.45 8.83 -2.22
C MET A 158 16.74 8.88 -1.40
N THR A 159 16.80 9.76 -0.38
CA THR A 159 17.91 9.85 0.55
C THR A 159 17.44 9.47 1.95
N ASP A 160 18.15 8.58 2.64
CA ASP A 160 17.85 8.19 4.02
C ASP A 160 18.48 9.16 5.05
N GLY A 161 18.25 8.90 6.35
CA GLY A 161 18.75 9.72 7.45
C GLY A 161 20.27 9.67 7.61
N GLU A 162 20.95 8.69 7.05
CA GLU A 162 22.41 8.56 7.04
C GLU A 162 23.05 9.29 5.85
N GLY A 163 22.23 9.82 4.93
CA GLY A 163 22.66 10.50 3.72
C GLY A 163 22.90 9.57 2.53
N ASN A 164 22.56 8.28 2.65
CA ASN A 164 22.65 7.37 1.54
C ASN A 164 21.54 7.67 0.53
N THR A 165 21.93 7.89 -0.72
CA THR A 165 20.98 8.22 -1.78
C THR A 165 20.87 7.10 -2.80
N THR A 166 19.65 6.70 -3.10
CA THR A 166 19.29 5.82 -4.20
C THR A 166 18.68 6.65 -5.31
N TRP A 167 19.15 6.51 -6.54
CA TRP A 167 18.65 7.20 -7.73
C TRP A 167 17.85 6.27 -8.63
N TYR A 168 16.82 6.83 -9.24
CA TYR A 168 15.91 6.14 -10.14
C TYR A 168 15.87 6.85 -11.49
N ALA A 169 15.90 6.11 -12.58
CA ALA A 169 15.69 6.63 -13.91
C ALA A 169 14.59 5.82 -14.61
N TYR A 170 13.84 6.49 -15.47
CA TYR A 170 12.66 5.92 -16.13
C TYR A 170 12.77 5.97 -17.65
N THR A 171 12.06 5.09 -18.32
CA THR A 171 11.85 5.12 -19.75
C THR A 171 10.94 6.29 -20.12
N LEU A 172 10.84 6.60 -21.40
CA LEU A 172 9.88 7.61 -21.90
C LEU A 172 8.42 7.21 -21.65
N SER A 173 8.13 5.92 -21.47
CA SER A 173 6.82 5.39 -21.09
C SER A 173 6.58 5.37 -19.58
N GLY A 174 7.53 5.87 -18.75
CA GLY A 174 7.38 5.97 -17.29
C GLY A 174 7.73 4.70 -16.52
N GLN A 175 8.31 3.69 -17.16
CA GLN A 175 8.76 2.48 -16.50
C GLN A 175 10.14 2.68 -15.89
N LEU A 176 10.41 2.01 -14.75
CA LEU A 176 11.71 2.05 -14.10
C LEU A 176 12.79 1.45 -15.03
N ALA A 177 13.72 2.29 -15.50
CA ALA A 177 14.80 1.87 -16.39
C ALA A 177 16.09 1.53 -15.62
N LYS A 178 16.37 2.26 -14.54
CA LYS A 178 17.60 2.04 -13.76
C LYS A 178 17.42 2.45 -12.30
N VAL A 179 18.04 1.69 -11.40
CA VAL A 179 18.26 2.05 -10.00
C VAL A 179 19.77 2.09 -9.76
N THR A 180 20.24 3.13 -9.06
CA THR A 180 21.63 3.23 -8.57
C THR A 180 21.59 3.40 -7.07
N ASP A 181 22.18 2.48 -6.31
CA ASP A 181 22.25 2.57 -4.86
C ASP A 181 23.33 3.56 -4.38
N ALA A 182 23.37 3.81 -3.07
CA ALA A 182 24.32 4.72 -2.45
C ALA A 182 25.79 4.26 -2.58
N LEU A 183 26.04 2.97 -2.80
CA LEU A 183 27.37 2.40 -3.05
C LEU A 183 27.77 2.51 -4.52
N GLY A 184 26.84 2.94 -5.37
CA GLY A 184 27.03 3.08 -6.78
C GLY A 184 26.80 1.78 -7.57
N ASN A 185 26.22 0.74 -6.98
CA ASN A 185 25.75 -0.42 -7.76
C ASN A 185 24.55 -0.03 -8.59
N GLU A 186 24.45 -0.59 -9.79
CA GLU A 186 23.35 -0.30 -10.70
C GLU A 186 22.54 -1.54 -11.03
N THR A 187 21.22 -1.37 -11.11
CA THR A 187 20.30 -2.35 -11.67
C THR A 187 19.56 -1.73 -12.84
N GLU A 188 19.70 -2.29 -14.04
CA GLU A 188 19.00 -1.87 -15.25
C GLU A 188 17.86 -2.82 -15.57
N TYR A 189 16.74 -2.25 -16.01
CA TYR A 189 15.54 -2.95 -16.41
C TYR A 189 15.28 -2.70 -17.90
N ARG A 190 14.95 -3.75 -18.63
CA ARG A 190 14.64 -3.66 -20.07
C ARG A 190 13.28 -4.26 -20.34
N TYR A 191 12.56 -3.61 -21.22
CA TYR A 191 11.20 -3.93 -21.57
C TYR A 191 11.07 -4.18 -23.08
N ASP A 192 10.12 -5.00 -23.49
CA ASP A 192 9.74 -5.16 -24.89
C ASP A 192 8.81 -4.02 -25.36
N VAL A 193 8.42 -4.09 -26.62
CA VAL A 193 7.52 -3.09 -27.24
C VAL A 193 6.10 -3.08 -26.67
N CYS A 194 5.75 -4.08 -25.86
CA CYS A 194 4.48 -4.19 -25.14
C CYS A 194 4.62 -3.86 -23.64
N ASP A 195 5.74 -3.20 -23.27
CA ASP A 195 6.04 -2.79 -21.88
C ASP A 195 6.19 -3.95 -20.90
N ARG A 196 6.50 -5.18 -21.36
CA ARG A 196 6.77 -6.32 -20.50
C ARG A 196 8.25 -6.39 -20.18
N LEU A 197 8.60 -6.58 -18.91
CA LEU A 197 9.99 -6.75 -18.46
C LEU A 197 10.60 -8.01 -19.10
N ILE A 198 11.70 -7.85 -19.82
CA ILE A 198 12.39 -8.94 -20.51
C ILE A 198 13.79 -9.23 -19.97
N GLU A 199 14.43 -8.24 -19.33
CA GLU A 199 15.79 -8.44 -18.80
C GLU A 199 16.06 -7.52 -17.61
N ILE A 200 16.78 -8.03 -16.61
CA ILE A 200 17.38 -7.27 -15.51
C ILE A 200 18.89 -7.49 -15.57
N ARG A 201 19.67 -6.41 -15.53
CA ARG A 201 21.13 -6.42 -15.43
C ARG A 201 21.57 -5.76 -14.15
N GLN A 202 22.49 -6.39 -13.41
CA GLN A 202 23.07 -5.85 -12.19
C GLN A 202 24.57 -5.60 -12.38
N TYR A 203 25.01 -4.42 -11.99
CA TYR A 203 26.41 -3.98 -12.08
C TYR A 203 26.89 -3.56 -10.69
N GLY A 204 28.04 -4.07 -10.27
CA GLY A 204 28.72 -3.62 -9.06
C GLY A 204 29.53 -2.35 -9.30
N ALA A 205 29.59 -1.47 -8.29
CA ALA A 205 30.54 -0.36 -8.28
C ALA A 205 31.99 -0.88 -8.27
N GLU A 206 32.93 -0.10 -8.80
CA GLU A 206 34.37 -0.45 -8.73
C GLU A 206 34.78 -0.71 -7.27
N GLY A 207 35.29 -1.92 -7.00
CA GLY A 207 35.76 -2.36 -5.67
C GLY A 207 34.73 -3.02 -4.77
N SER A 208 33.46 -3.12 -5.16
CA SER A 208 32.38 -3.65 -4.30
C SER A 208 32.30 -5.19 -4.26
N LEU A 209 32.96 -5.93 -5.14
CA LEU A 209 32.92 -7.39 -5.16
C LEU A 209 34.29 -8.03 -4.89
N LYS A 210 34.44 -8.61 -3.72
CA LYS A 210 35.40 -9.64 -3.43
C LYS A 210 34.78 -10.99 -3.81
N GLY A 211 35.13 -11.50 -4.98
CA GLY A 211 34.77 -12.86 -5.41
C GLY A 211 34.48 -12.95 -6.89
N ASP A 212 35.01 -13.94 -7.55
CA ASP A 212 34.69 -14.32 -8.94
C ASP A 212 33.27 -14.91 -8.96
N THR A 213 32.28 -14.08 -9.24
CA THR A 213 30.94 -14.59 -9.55
C THR A 213 30.95 -14.97 -11.02
N GLU A 214 30.95 -16.26 -11.33
CA GLU A 214 30.72 -16.75 -12.69
C GLU A 214 29.32 -16.33 -13.13
N VAL A 215 29.26 -15.44 -14.11
CA VAL A 215 28.00 -15.07 -14.78
C VAL A 215 27.73 -16.18 -15.79
N SER A 216 26.88 -17.13 -15.41
CA SER A 216 26.52 -18.23 -16.32
C SER A 216 25.71 -17.70 -17.51
N GLY A 217 26.18 -17.99 -18.73
CA GLY A 217 25.43 -17.76 -19.97
C GLY A 217 25.80 -16.51 -20.76
N MET A 218 26.93 -15.83 -20.49
CA MET A 218 27.44 -14.72 -21.30
C MET A 218 28.72 -15.09 -22.03
N ASP A 219 28.87 -14.62 -23.28
CA ASP A 219 30.10 -14.74 -24.04
C ASP A 219 31.23 -13.92 -23.38
N ALA A 220 32.41 -14.55 -23.21
CA ALA A 220 33.59 -13.91 -22.60
C ALA A 220 34.02 -12.63 -23.32
N GLU A 221 33.78 -12.53 -24.62
CA GLU A 221 34.07 -11.34 -25.47
C GLU A 221 33.23 -10.12 -25.07
N PHE A 222 31.97 -10.31 -24.68
CA PHE A 222 31.11 -9.21 -24.21
C PHE A 222 31.54 -8.66 -22.86
N LEU A 223 31.96 -9.54 -21.94
CA LEU A 223 32.50 -9.15 -20.63
C LEU A 223 33.82 -8.37 -20.74
N GLU A 224 34.65 -8.70 -21.72
CA GLU A 224 35.94 -8.04 -21.98
C GLU A 224 35.75 -6.66 -22.61
N ALA A 225 34.77 -6.49 -23.52
CA ALA A 225 34.41 -5.22 -24.13
C ALA A 225 33.86 -4.21 -23.11
N GLU A 226 33.06 -4.66 -22.14
CA GLU A 226 32.55 -3.84 -21.04
C GLU A 226 33.68 -3.40 -20.07
N ARG A 227 34.68 -4.25 -19.82
CA ARG A 227 35.87 -3.92 -19.02
C ARG A 227 36.76 -2.84 -19.65
N GLN A 228 36.93 -2.86 -20.97
CA GLN A 228 37.76 -1.90 -21.70
C GLN A 228 37.13 -0.50 -21.76
N ASN A 229 35.81 -0.36 -21.63
CA ASN A 229 35.11 0.92 -21.70
C ASN A 229 35.02 1.66 -20.34
N GLY A 230 35.68 1.19 -19.28
CA GLY A 230 35.62 1.81 -17.94
C GLY A 230 34.22 1.78 -17.30
N ARG A 231 33.37 0.86 -17.74
CA ARG A 231 32.03 0.67 -17.19
C ARG A 231 32.06 -0.21 -15.95
N LYS A 232 31.04 -0.05 -15.10
CA LYS A 232 30.83 -0.86 -13.90
C LYS A 232 30.76 -2.35 -14.25
N ARG A 233 31.25 -3.20 -13.35
CA ARG A 233 31.28 -4.66 -13.57
C ARG A 233 29.87 -5.23 -13.56
N LEU A 234 29.47 -5.89 -14.64
CA LEU A 234 28.21 -6.65 -14.71
C LEU A 234 28.31 -7.88 -13.79
N CYS A 235 27.37 -8.02 -12.87
CA CYS A 235 27.36 -9.06 -11.83
C CYS A 235 26.33 -10.15 -12.15
N GLN A 236 25.19 -9.80 -12.75
CA GLN A 236 24.11 -10.74 -13.00
C GLN A 236 23.22 -10.28 -14.15
N ILE A 237 22.72 -11.22 -14.93
CA ILE A 237 21.59 -11.02 -15.87
C ILE A 237 20.49 -12.03 -15.56
N THR A 238 19.26 -11.52 -15.44
CA THR A 238 18.04 -12.34 -15.37
C THR A 238 17.18 -12.01 -16.59
N ARG A 239 16.74 -13.03 -17.35
CA ARG A 239 15.87 -12.88 -18.52
C ARG A 239 14.53 -13.56 -18.28
N TYR A 240 13.48 -12.93 -18.76
CA TYR A 240 12.11 -13.40 -18.68
C TYR A 240 11.62 -13.76 -20.10
N THR A 241 10.96 -14.89 -20.23
CA THR A 241 10.40 -15.40 -21.49
C THR A 241 8.90 -15.19 -21.56
#